data_d7a007de241725b2bc23a9fe6ffc1235
#
_entry.id   d7a007de241725b2bc23a9fe6ffc1235
#
_cell.length_a   1.000
_cell.length_b   1.000
_cell.length_c   1.000
_cell.angle_alpha   90.00
_cell.angle_beta   90.00
_cell.angle_gamma   90.00
#
_symmetry.space_group_name_H-M   'P 1'
#
loop_
_entity.id
_entity.type
_entity.pdbx_description
1 polymer ?
#
loop_
_entity_poly.entity_id
_entity_poly.type
_entity_poly.pdbx_seq_one_letter_code
_entity_poly.pdbx_strand_id
1 'polypeptide(L)'
;MCAVQGFWHQACTATVSLPSKTLADNDPATIQAVGAAGTGASYWAVGDKIGIAVNGTFGGLTLNQTVYAFILGFNHNQSVEGNGIDFQFGKTADGRDIAFVQSYGSTGTGFCMNTTNTNSGGWKNSHMMKTICPAFLNALPAAWRNAIKNCTKYSDNSGGGSDNASYVTATTQKIFLLAEFEVHGTRYYANSAERNYQKQYDYYKNGNSKVKYQHSSTGSACIWWLRSVYATNAAYFCRVYTDGGAYSNIAYFSIGFAPGFKAA
;
A
#
# COMPACT_ATOMS: atom_id res chain seq x y z
N MET A 1 17.72 -50.84 45.99
CA MET A 1 16.63 -50.68 45.00
C MET A 1 16.37 -49.17 44.80
N CYS A 2 16.87 -48.59 43.77
CA CYS A 2 16.61 -47.18 43.43
C CYS A 2 15.45 -47.12 42.46
N ALA A 3 14.36 -46.47 42.87
CA ALA A 3 13.22 -46.22 42.00
C ALA A 3 13.54 -45.05 41.02
N VAL A 4 13.49 -45.33 39.74
CA VAL A 4 13.63 -44.30 38.66
C VAL A 4 12.24 -43.68 38.47
N GLN A 5 12.08 -42.43 38.89
CA GLN A 5 10.88 -41.64 38.55
C GLN A 5 10.97 -41.19 37.09
N GLY A 6 10.07 -41.70 36.24
CA GLY A 6 9.91 -41.28 34.86
C GLY A 6 9.28 -39.89 34.80
N PHE A 7 10.02 -38.91 34.27
CA PHE A 7 9.48 -37.62 33.88
C PHE A 7 8.68 -37.78 32.58
N TRP A 8 7.36 -37.70 32.67
CA TRP A 8 6.51 -37.56 31.50
C TRP A 8 6.59 -36.11 31.01
N HIS A 9 7.30 -35.87 29.91
CA HIS A 9 7.17 -34.61 29.20
C HIS A 9 5.79 -34.56 28.56
N GLN A 10 4.88 -33.80 29.15
CA GLN A 10 3.63 -33.42 28.51
C GLN A 10 3.97 -32.49 27.33
N ALA A 11 3.93 -33.03 26.15
CA ALA A 11 4.03 -32.20 24.95
C ALA A 11 2.86 -31.21 24.93
N CYS A 12 3.15 -29.95 25.17
CA CYS A 12 2.19 -28.89 25.03
C CYS A 12 1.88 -28.77 23.52
N THR A 13 0.86 -29.47 23.08
CA THR A 13 0.32 -29.25 21.71
C THR A 13 -0.35 -27.87 21.70
N ALA A 14 0.38 -26.88 21.22
CA ALA A 14 -0.23 -25.60 20.88
C ALA A 14 -1.38 -25.89 19.90
N THR A 15 -2.60 -25.73 20.36
CA THR A 15 -3.78 -25.76 19.48
C THR A 15 -3.64 -24.59 18.52
N VAL A 16 -3.22 -24.87 17.29
CA VAL A 16 -3.27 -23.89 16.21
C VAL A 16 -4.74 -23.63 15.93
N SER A 17 -5.27 -22.55 16.47
CA SER A 17 -6.63 -22.14 16.14
C SER A 17 -6.67 -21.75 14.66
N LEU A 18 -7.68 -22.26 13.93
CA LEU A 18 -7.90 -21.87 12.55
C LEU A 18 -8.23 -20.36 12.50
N PRO A 19 -7.79 -19.64 11.44
CA PRO A 19 -8.15 -18.26 11.25
C PRO A 19 -9.67 -18.06 11.23
N SER A 20 -10.16 -16.99 11.87
CA SER A 20 -11.56 -16.58 11.76
C SER A 20 -11.88 -16.22 10.31
N LYS A 21 -13.11 -16.54 9.86
CA LYS A 21 -13.62 -16.12 8.57
C LYS A 21 -13.93 -14.61 8.51
N THR A 22 -14.03 -13.95 9.62
CA THR A 22 -14.10 -12.49 9.71
C THR A 22 -12.69 -11.93 9.82
N LEU A 23 -12.23 -11.21 8.81
CA LEU A 23 -10.87 -10.67 8.79
C LEU A 23 -10.52 -9.88 10.06
N ALA A 24 -11.46 -9.06 10.54
CA ALA A 24 -11.26 -8.16 11.69
C ALA A 24 -11.07 -8.89 13.03
N ASP A 25 -11.42 -10.18 13.12
CA ASP A 25 -11.26 -10.98 14.34
C ASP A 25 -9.87 -11.63 14.45
N ASN A 26 -9.02 -11.46 13.43
CA ASN A 26 -7.69 -12.05 13.39
C ASN A 26 -6.62 -11.04 13.81
N ASP A 27 -5.62 -11.51 14.54
CA ASP A 27 -4.44 -10.72 14.86
C ASP A 27 -3.48 -10.61 13.63
N PRO A 28 -2.55 -9.64 13.65
CA PRO A 28 -1.61 -9.45 12.54
C PRO A 28 -0.71 -10.66 12.25
N ALA A 29 -0.36 -11.47 13.28
CA ALA A 29 0.50 -12.65 13.10
C ALA A 29 -0.26 -13.77 12.37
N THR A 30 -1.54 -13.95 12.68
CA THR A 30 -2.43 -14.88 11.97
C THR A 30 -2.59 -14.45 10.50
N ILE A 31 -2.82 -13.16 10.25
CA ILE A 31 -2.95 -12.62 8.88
C ILE A 31 -1.64 -12.80 8.11
N GLN A 32 -0.49 -12.57 8.76
CA GLN A 32 0.83 -12.80 8.20
C GLN A 32 1.02 -14.27 7.80
N ALA A 33 0.74 -15.20 8.71
CA ALA A 33 0.91 -16.63 8.47
C ALA A 33 0.05 -17.13 7.28
N VAL A 34 -1.22 -16.70 7.23
CA VAL A 34 -2.13 -17.01 6.13
C VAL A 34 -1.62 -16.40 4.81
N GLY A 35 -1.11 -15.18 4.85
CA GLY A 35 -0.51 -14.51 3.68
C GLY A 35 0.74 -15.25 3.18
N ALA A 36 1.66 -15.60 4.08
CA ALA A 36 2.89 -16.32 3.75
C ALA A 36 2.59 -17.71 3.14
N ALA A 37 1.58 -18.40 3.66
CA ALA A 37 1.09 -19.67 3.12
C ALA A 37 0.40 -19.52 1.74
N GLY A 38 0.03 -18.30 1.33
CA GLY A 38 -0.68 -18.04 0.08
C GLY A 38 -2.15 -18.46 0.10
N THR A 39 -2.74 -18.69 1.26
CA THR A 39 -4.09 -19.27 1.43
C THR A 39 -5.17 -18.23 1.77
N GLY A 40 -4.86 -16.94 1.68
CA GLY A 40 -5.77 -15.85 2.09
C GLY A 40 -7.17 -15.93 1.50
N ALA A 41 -7.29 -16.28 0.21
CA ALA A 41 -8.58 -16.42 -0.48
C ALA A 41 -9.46 -17.56 0.05
N SER A 42 -8.90 -18.49 0.85
CA SER A 42 -9.68 -19.55 1.51
C SER A 42 -10.42 -19.04 2.76
N TYR A 43 -10.04 -17.89 3.26
CA TYR A 43 -10.59 -17.31 4.50
C TYR A 43 -11.35 -16.01 4.26
N TRP A 44 -10.84 -15.12 3.41
CA TRP A 44 -11.32 -13.74 3.26
C TRP A 44 -11.58 -13.40 1.80
N ALA A 45 -12.31 -12.31 1.56
CA ALA A 45 -12.65 -11.80 0.26
C ALA A 45 -11.92 -10.49 -0.06
N VAL A 46 -11.75 -10.20 -1.35
CA VAL A 46 -11.31 -8.88 -1.83
C VAL A 46 -12.29 -7.81 -1.35
N GLY A 47 -11.78 -6.76 -0.74
CA GLY A 47 -12.57 -5.68 -0.16
C GLY A 47 -12.86 -5.84 1.34
N ASP A 48 -12.67 -7.03 1.95
CA ASP A 48 -12.72 -7.18 3.40
C ASP A 48 -11.74 -6.21 4.07
N LYS A 49 -12.15 -5.63 5.19
CA LYS A 49 -11.38 -4.57 5.86
C LYS A 49 -11.09 -4.91 7.32
N ILE A 50 -9.99 -4.34 7.81
CA ILE A 50 -9.56 -4.44 9.20
C ILE A 50 -9.13 -3.07 9.72
N GLY A 51 -9.55 -2.75 10.96
CA GLY A 51 -9.15 -1.53 11.64
C GLY A 51 -7.72 -1.64 12.18
N ILE A 52 -6.91 -0.64 11.90
CA ILE A 52 -5.52 -0.54 12.37
C ILE A 52 -5.36 0.81 13.07
N ALA A 53 -4.91 0.79 14.33
CA ALA A 53 -4.59 2.02 15.05
C ALA A 53 -3.38 2.69 14.40
N VAL A 54 -3.54 3.94 13.96
CA VAL A 54 -2.46 4.78 13.43
C VAL A 54 -2.17 5.86 14.46
N ASN A 55 -0.97 5.85 15.04
CA ASN A 55 -0.57 6.79 16.07
C ASN A 55 0.84 7.34 15.74
N GLY A 56 0.91 8.55 15.21
CA GLY A 56 2.16 9.18 14.84
C GLY A 56 1.99 10.31 13.83
N THR A 57 3.14 10.86 13.42
CA THR A 57 3.21 11.97 12.46
C THR A 57 3.91 11.53 11.19
N PHE A 58 3.28 11.78 10.05
CA PHE A 58 3.82 11.48 8.72
C PHE A 58 3.34 12.53 7.71
N GLY A 59 4.24 13.04 6.87
CA GLY A 59 3.92 14.12 5.92
C GLY A 59 3.33 15.38 6.57
N GLY A 60 3.63 15.62 7.86
CA GLY A 60 3.06 16.74 8.63
C GLY A 60 1.66 16.47 9.21
N LEU A 61 1.02 15.34 8.86
CA LEU A 61 -0.24 14.92 9.47
C LEU A 61 0.04 14.13 10.75
N THR A 62 -0.55 14.55 11.86
CA THR A 62 -0.55 13.78 13.11
C THR A 62 -1.90 13.08 13.27
N LEU A 63 -1.88 11.75 13.41
CA LEU A 63 -3.06 10.94 13.68
C LEU A 63 -2.91 10.18 14.99
N ASN A 64 -4.05 9.97 15.65
CA ASN A 64 -4.22 9.04 16.76
C ASN A 64 -5.63 8.46 16.66
N GLN A 65 -5.85 7.59 15.68
CA GLN A 65 -7.16 7.00 15.43
C GLN A 65 -7.05 5.66 14.69
N THR A 66 -8.13 4.89 14.70
CA THR A 66 -8.27 3.69 13.88
C THR A 66 -8.58 4.09 12.43
N VAL A 67 -7.79 3.56 11.49
CA VAL A 67 -8.01 3.65 10.05
C VAL A 67 -8.14 2.24 9.49
N TYR A 68 -9.00 2.05 8.51
CA TYR A 68 -9.23 0.73 7.95
C TYR A 68 -8.36 0.51 6.71
N ALA A 69 -7.64 -0.64 6.72
CA ALA A 69 -7.04 -1.22 5.53
C ALA A 69 -7.99 -2.27 4.94
N PHE A 70 -8.00 -2.42 3.64
CA PHE A 70 -8.86 -3.38 2.94
C PHE A 70 -8.06 -4.20 1.94
N ILE A 71 -8.50 -5.43 1.68
CA ILE A 71 -7.83 -6.37 0.79
C ILE A 71 -7.99 -5.92 -0.67
N LEU A 72 -6.84 -5.73 -1.34
CA LEU A 72 -6.73 -5.46 -2.78
C LEU A 72 -6.72 -6.74 -3.61
N GLY A 73 -6.14 -7.80 -3.06
CA GLY A 73 -5.98 -9.09 -3.72
C GLY A 73 -5.14 -10.07 -2.91
N PHE A 74 -5.06 -11.29 -3.41
CA PHE A 74 -4.30 -12.38 -2.81
C PHE A 74 -3.21 -12.82 -3.78
N ASN A 75 -1.98 -13.02 -3.27
CA ASN A 75 -0.83 -13.47 -4.06
C ASN A 75 -0.64 -12.62 -5.34
N HIS A 76 -0.95 -11.32 -5.24
CA HIS A 76 -0.85 -10.41 -6.37
C HIS A 76 0.57 -10.41 -6.93
N ASN A 77 0.66 -10.55 -8.25
CA ASN A 77 1.93 -10.58 -8.99
C ASN A 77 2.98 -11.53 -8.36
N GLN A 78 2.55 -12.73 -7.99
CA GLN A 78 3.29 -13.71 -7.17
C GLN A 78 4.71 -13.96 -7.67
N SER A 79 4.94 -14.01 -8.98
CA SER A 79 6.27 -14.24 -9.57
C SER A 79 7.30 -13.16 -9.24
N VAL A 80 6.85 -11.95 -8.92
CA VAL A 80 7.69 -10.80 -8.56
C VAL A 80 7.65 -10.54 -7.05
N GLU A 81 6.46 -10.59 -6.46
CA GLU A 81 6.20 -10.13 -5.10
C GLU A 81 6.12 -11.27 -4.08
N GLY A 82 6.01 -12.51 -4.55
CA GLY A 82 5.77 -13.69 -3.72
C GLY A 82 4.35 -13.74 -3.16
N ASN A 83 4.10 -14.73 -2.30
CA ASN A 83 2.83 -14.88 -1.59
C ASN A 83 2.56 -13.67 -0.70
N GLY A 84 1.27 -13.47 -0.39
CA GLY A 84 0.81 -12.48 0.57
C GLY A 84 -0.60 -12.00 0.31
N ILE A 85 -1.11 -11.24 1.27
CA ILE A 85 -2.37 -10.53 1.18
C ILE A 85 -2.03 -9.07 0.96
N ASP A 86 -2.49 -8.51 -0.13
CA ASP A 86 -2.25 -7.11 -0.49
C ASP A 86 -3.36 -6.23 0.06
N PHE A 87 -2.97 -5.20 0.77
CA PHE A 87 -3.88 -4.24 1.39
C PHE A 87 -3.63 -2.83 0.88
N GLN A 88 -4.68 -1.99 0.94
CA GLN A 88 -4.57 -0.55 0.86
C GLN A 88 -5.21 0.10 2.08
N PHE A 89 -4.54 1.07 2.68
CA PHE A 89 -5.16 1.96 3.66
C PHE A 89 -6.11 2.93 2.98
N GLY A 90 -7.20 3.23 3.65
CA GLY A 90 -8.09 4.28 3.22
C GLY A 90 -9.55 3.85 3.11
N LYS A 91 -10.09 3.28 4.19
CA LYS A 91 -11.55 3.20 4.40
C LYS A 91 -11.93 3.77 5.76
N THR A 92 -13.15 4.27 5.84
CA THR A 92 -13.82 4.61 7.09
C THR A 92 -14.49 3.37 7.69
N ALA A 93 -15.01 3.50 8.93
CA ALA A 93 -15.74 2.40 9.57
C ALA A 93 -16.98 1.98 8.79
N ASP A 94 -17.69 2.92 8.17
CA ASP A 94 -18.86 2.70 7.31
C ASP A 94 -18.49 2.29 5.87
N GLY A 95 -17.17 2.19 5.54
CA GLY A 95 -16.69 1.64 4.28
C GLY A 95 -16.42 2.63 3.16
N ARG A 96 -16.51 3.94 3.39
CA ARG A 96 -16.19 4.96 2.40
C ARG A 96 -14.69 4.96 2.09
N ASP A 97 -14.32 5.02 0.81
CA ASP A 97 -12.92 5.12 0.39
C ASP A 97 -12.37 6.51 0.67
N ILE A 98 -11.26 6.58 1.40
CA ILE A 98 -10.58 7.83 1.76
C ILE A 98 -9.09 7.79 1.39
N ALA A 99 -8.48 8.97 1.29
CA ALA A 99 -7.04 9.17 1.30
C ALA A 99 -6.67 10.15 2.42
N PHE A 100 -5.49 9.96 3.00
CA PHE A 100 -4.95 10.96 3.94
C PHE A 100 -4.61 12.23 3.19
N VAL A 101 -4.99 13.37 3.73
CA VAL A 101 -4.64 14.68 3.17
C VAL A 101 -4.00 15.55 4.26
N GLN A 102 -2.98 16.31 3.87
CA GLN A 102 -2.32 17.29 4.71
C GLN A 102 -1.82 18.41 3.81
N SER A 103 -2.11 19.68 4.16
CA SER A 103 -1.76 20.83 3.33
C SER A 103 -2.22 20.66 1.86
N TYR A 104 -3.43 20.09 1.67
CA TYR A 104 -3.96 19.73 0.36
C TYR A 104 -4.00 20.96 -0.56
N GLY A 105 -3.42 20.81 -1.75
CA GLY A 105 -3.30 21.89 -2.71
C GLY A 105 -2.06 22.78 -2.53
N SER A 106 -1.27 22.61 -1.46
CA SER A 106 -0.02 23.34 -1.25
C SER A 106 1.16 22.68 -1.99
N THR A 107 2.30 23.35 -2.02
CA THR A 107 3.52 22.88 -2.70
C THR A 107 4.68 22.71 -1.72
N GLY A 108 5.53 21.70 -1.95
CA GLY A 108 6.75 21.44 -1.19
C GLY A 108 6.53 20.97 0.24
N THR A 109 5.30 20.61 0.63
CA THR A 109 4.92 20.19 1.98
C THR A 109 3.83 19.13 1.91
N GLY A 110 3.37 18.60 3.05
CA GLY A 110 2.31 17.61 3.12
C GLY A 110 2.68 16.32 2.40
N PHE A 111 1.71 15.76 1.67
CA PHE A 111 1.91 14.52 0.91
C PHE A 111 2.32 14.80 -0.54
N CYS A 112 3.46 15.48 -0.74
CA CYS A 112 4.07 15.65 -2.05
C CYS A 112 4.97 14.45 -2.42
N MET A 113 5.09 14.15 -3.72
CA MET A 113 6.02 13.12 -4.19
C MET A 113 7.47 13.56 -4.00
N ASN A 114 7.77 14.84 -4.28
CA ASN A 114 9.05 15.49 -4.02
C ASN A 114 8.82 16.89 -3.47
N THR A 115 9.77 17.41 -2.72
CA THR A 115 9.71 18.78 -2.16
C THR A 115 9.99 19.85 -3.20
N THR A 116 10.51 19.45 -4.36
CA THR A 116 10.78 20.31 -5.54
C THR A 116 10.02 19.77 -6.74
N ASN A 117 9.82 20.62 -7.76
CA ASN A 117 9.06 20.27 -8.95
C ASN A 117 9.88 19.43 -9.94
N THR A 118 10.19 18.20 -9.56
CA THR A 118 10.90 17.24 -10.41
C THR A 118 10.48 15.82 -10.07
N ASN A 119 10.44 14.94 -11.08
CA ASN A 119 10.32 13.50 -10.89
C ASN A 119 11.66 12.77 -11.07
N SER A 120 12.76 13.50 -11.17
CA SER A 120 14.11 12.92 -11.29
C SER A 120 14.40 11.97 -10.12
N GLY A 121 14.95 10.80 -10.45
CA GLY A 121 15.15 9.71 -9.51
C GLY A 121 13.93 8.81 -9.31
N GLY A 122 12.81 9.13 -9.98
CA GLY A 122 11.59 8.32 -10.01
C GLY A 122 11.03 7.98 -8.64
N TRP A 123 10.31 6.86 -8.53
CA TRP A 123 9.74 6.41 -7.26
C TRP A 123 10.81 6.15 -6.20
N LYS A 124 11.88 5.43 -6.54
CA LYS A 124 12.93 5.00 -5.62
C LYS A 124 13.58 6.13 -4.84
N ASN A 125 13.71 7.30 -5.47
CA ASN A 125 14.36 8.47 -4.87
C ASN A 125 13.38 9.56 -4.43
N SER A 126 12.07 9.33 -4.57
CA SER A 126 11.06 10.30 -4.16
C SER A 126 11.08 10.55 -2.64
N HIS A 127 10.73 11.76 -2.24
CA HIS A 127 10.50 12.13 -0.84
C HIS A 127 9.37 11.27 -0.22
N MET A 128 8.34 10.96 -1.01
CA MET A 128 7.25 10.09 -0.60
C MET A 128 7.76 8.72 -0.12
N MET A 129 8.60 8.06 -0.94
CA MET A 129 9.13 6.74 -0.61
C MET A 129 10.16 6.79 0.52
N LYS A 130 11.05 7.78 0.52
CA LYS A 130 12.18 7.83 1.46
C LYS A 130 11.83 8.38 2.83
N THR A 131 10.80 9.21 2.93
CA THR A 131 10.46 9.93 4.16
C THR A 131 9.04 9.64 4.63
N ILE A 132 8.04 9.80 3.76
CA ILE A 132 6.64 9.72 4.18
C ILE A 132 6.22 8.27 4.45
N CYS A 133 6.52 7.34 3.54
CA CYS A 133 6.18 5.93 3.71
C CYS A 133 6.83 5.29 4.97
N PRO A 134 8.13 5.51 5.28
CA PRO A 134 8.72 5.03 6.53
C PRO A 134 8.11 5.68 7.78
N ALA A 135 7.80 6.97 7.76
CA ALA A 135 7.14 7.64 8.86
C ALA A 135 5.74 7.07 9.11
N PHE A 136 4.98 6.79 8.05
CA PHE A 136 3.69 6.10 8.15
C PHE A 136 3.83 4.69 8.74
N LEU A 137 4.80 3.89 8.27
CA LEU A 137 5.08 2.57 8.84
C LEU A 137 5.35 2.66 10.36
N ASN A 138 6.11 3.65 10.80
CA ASN A 138 6.43 3.85 12.22
C ASN A 138 5.20 4.25 13.05
N ALA A 139 4.18 4.84 12.43
CA ALA A 139 2.92 5.18 13.09
C ALA A 139 2.00 3.95 13.30
N LEU A 140 2.32 2.79 12.71
CA LEU A 140 1.56 1.55 12.89
C LEU A 140 2.00 0.79 14.16
N PRO A 141 1.11 -0.01 14.78
CA PRO A 141 1.46 -0.90 15.89
C PRO A 141 2.59 -1.87 15.52
N ALA A 142 3.43 -2.23 16.49
CA ALA A 142 4.57 -3.14 16.29
C ALA A 142 4.16 -4.47 15.64
N ALA A 143 3.02 -5.04 16.05
CA ALA A 143 2.51 -6.30 15.49
C ALA A 143 2.26 -6.16 13.97
N TRP A 144 1.68 -5.05 13.51
CA TRP A 144 1.51 -4.79 12.08
C TRP A 144 2.83 -4.53 11.36
N ARG A 145 3.76 -3.74 11.96
CA ARG A 145 5.09 -3.53 11.35
C ARG A 145 5.85 -4.84 11.12
N ASN A 146 5.63 -5.85 11.98
CA ASN A 146 6.21 -7.18 11.85
C ASN A 146 5.51 -8.02 10.78
N ALA A 147 4.19 -7.97 10.71
CA ALA A 147 3.39 -8.71 9.73
C ALA A 147 3.54 -8.21 8.29
N ILE A 148 3.92 -6.94 8.11
CA ILE A 148 4.14 -6.34 6.79
C ILE A 148 5.51 -6.76 6.26
N LYS A 149 5.53 -7.48 5.14
CA LYS A 149 6.76 -7.93 4.48
C LYS A 149 7.41 -6.83 3.64
N ASN A 150 8.70 -6.98 3.39
CA ASN A 150 9.37 -6.27 2.32
C ASN A 150 8.86 -6.80 0.97
N CYS A 151 8.25 -5.92 0.17
CA CYS A 151 7.68 -6.25 -1.12
C CYS A 151 8.49 -5.62 -2.25
N THR A 152 8.84 -6.41 -3.26
CA THR A 152 9.53 -5.92 -4.45
C THR A 152 8.51 -5.33 -5.41
N LYS A 153 8.72 -4.07 -5.78
CA LYS A 153 7.91 -3.33 -6.75
C LYS A 153 8.80 -2.81 -7.87
N TYR A 154 8.36 -2.96 -9.10
CA TYR A 154 9.01 -2.34 -10.26
C TYR A 154 8.33 -1.04 -10.60
N SER A 155 9.11 0.00 -10.86
CA SER A 155 8.65 1.31 -11.28
C SER A 155 9.76 2.02 -12.04
N ASP A 156 9.40 3.05 -12.79
CA ASP A 156 10.41 3.96 -13.32
C ASP A 156 11.10 4.67 -12.14
N ASN A 157 12.37 4.36 -11.97
CA ASN A 157 13.23 4.83 -10.90
C ASN A 157 14.28 5.86 -11.37
N SER A 158 14.12 6.37 -12.57
CA SER A 158 14.95 7.44 -13.14
C SER A 158 14.18 8.73 -13.34
N GLY A 159 12.96 8.67 -13.86
CA GLY A 159 12.20 9.87 -14.22
C GLY A 159 12.88 10.68 -15.31
N GLY A 160 12.73 12.00 -15.25
CA GLY A 160 13.43 12.91 -16.15
C GLY A 160 12.79 13.08 -17.54
N GLY A 161 11.56 12.56 -17.75
CA GLY A 161 10.77 12.83 -18.95
C GLY A 161 11.13 11.95 -20.16
N SER A 162 11.60 10.72 -19.94
CA SER A 162 11.90 9.76 -21.00
C SER A 162 11.18 8.43 -20.76
N ASP A 163 10.45 7.92 -21.76
CA ASP A 163 9.81 6.59 -21.73
C ASP A 163 10.83 5.50 -22.10
N ASN A 164 11.82 5.31 -21.22
CA ASN A 164 12.89 4.34 -21.43
C ASN A 164 12.67 3.09 -20.56
N ALA A 165 12.60 1.92 -21.19
CA ALA A 165 12.37 0.65 -20.50
C ALA A 165 13.44 0.31 -19.44
N SER A 166 14.69 0.75 -19.63
CA SER A 166 15.78 0.52 -18.67
C SER A 166 15.62 1.28 -17.35
N TYR A 167 14.72 2.27 -17.30
CA TYR A 167 14.40 3.03 -16.10
C TYR A 167 13.49 2.26 -15.15
N VAL A 168 12.79 1.23 -15.64
CA VAL A 168 11.91 0.40 -14.83
C VAL A 168 12.75 -0.65 -14.11
N THR A 169 12.98 -0.42 -12.83
CA THR A 169 13.83 -1.24 -11.98
C THR A 169 13.13 -1.60 -10.67
N ALA A 170 13.66 -2.59 -9.97
CA ALA A 170 13.11 -3.07 -8.71
C ALA A 170 13.41 -2.12 -7.54
N THR A 171 12.46 -2.02 -6.62
CA THR A 171 12.60 -1.37 -5.32
C THR A 171 11.94 -2.25 -4.27
N THR A 172 12.60 -2.47 -3.12
CA THR A 172 12.06 -3.28 -2.03
C THR A 172 11.64 -2.37 -0.87
N GLN A 173 10.39 -2.53 -0.39
CA GLN A 173 9.79 -1.65 0.59
C GLN A 173 8.59 -2.29 1.30
N LYS A 174 8.29 -1.85 2.51
CA LYS A 174 7.13 -2.32 3.29
C LYS A 174 5.85 -1.54 2.94
N ILE A 175 5.95 -0.22 2.83
CA ILE A 175 4.83 0.67 2.48
C ILE A 175 5.10 1.26 1.10
N PHE A 176 4.10 1.23 0.23
CA PHE A 176 4.21 1.73 -1.14
C PHE A 176 2.93 2.42 -1.60
N LEU A 177 3.03 3.27 -2.61
CA LEU A 177 1.86 3.69 -3.37
C LEU A 177 1.57 2.67 -4.48
N LEU A 178 0.33 2.59 -4.91
CA LEU A 178 -0.03 1.80 -6.08
C LEU A 178 0.49 2.48 -7.35
N ALA A 179 0.75 1.68 -8.39
CA ALA A 179 1.12 2.17 -9.71
C ALA A 179 -0.10 2.39 -10.62
N GLU A 180 0.11 3.07 -11.73
CA GLU A 180 -0.96 3.33 -12.70
C GLU A 180 -1.59 2.02 -13.22
N PHE A 181 -0.77 1.04 -13.64
CA PHE A 181 -1.27 -0.27 -14.08
C PHE A 181 -1.97 -1.05 -12.97
N GLU A 182 -1.51 -0.93 -11.73
CA GLU A 182 -2.11 -1.64 -10.60
C GLU A 182 -3.52 -1.14 -10.26
N VAL A 183 -3.83 0.11 -10.62
CA VAL A 183 -5.16 0.73 -10.40
C VAL A 183 -6.03 0.65 -11.65
N HIS A 184 -5.49 0.95 -12.81
CA HIS A 184 -6.28 1.13 -14.04
C HIS A 184 -6.25 -0.07 -14.99
N GLY A 185 -5.29 -1.00 -14.83
CA GLY A 185 -5.10 -2.16 -15.72
C GLY A 185 -4.59 -1.80 -17.12
N THR A 186 -4.36 -0.53 -17.38
CA THR A 186 -3.85 0.00 -18.65
C THR A 186 -2.96 1.20 -18.41
N ARG A 187 -2.21 1.58 -19.45
CA ARG A 187 -1.34 2.74 -19.46
C ARG A 187 -2.09 3.99 -19.89
N TYR A 188 -1.81 5.08 -19.19
CA TYR A 188 -2.16 6.45 -19.60
C TYR A 188 -0.92 7.34 -19.67
N TYR A 189 -0.15 7.43 -18.60
CA TYR A 189 1.00 8.35 -18.43
C TYR A 189 2.28 7.63 -18.00
N ALA A 190 2.19 6.47 -17.34
CA ALA A 190 3.33 5.74 -16.79
C ALA A 190 4.33 5.32 -17.88
N ASN A 191 5.54 4.95 -17.46
CA ASN A 191 6.52 4.31 -18.34
C ASN A 191 5.92 3.03 -18.94
N SER A 192 6.02 2.88 -20.26
CA SER A 192 5.38 1.79 -21.01
C SER A 192 5.85 0.41 -20.57
N ALA A 193 7.08 0.29 -20.09
CA ALA A 193 7.67 -0.96 -19.65
C ALA A 193 7.16 -1.40 -18.26
N GLU A 194 6.53 -0.54 -17.46
CA GLU A 194 5.95 -0.92 -16.17
C GLU A 194 4.92 -2.04 -16.32
N ARG A 195 4.18 -2.11 -17.43
CA ARG A 195 3.21 -3.17 -17.73
C ARG A 195 3.81 -4.59 -17.73
N ASN A 196 5.12 -4.73 -17.93
CA ASN A 196 5.78 -6.02 -17.96
C ASN A 196 5.97 -6.60 -16.54
N TYR A 197 5.86 -5.76 -15.52
CA TYR A 197 6.14 -6.09 -14.12
C TYR A 197 4.97 -5.81 -13.18
N GLN A 198 3.91 -5.20 -13.67
CA GLN A 198 2.76 -4.79 -12.86
C GLN A 198 1.49 -5.45 -13.37
N LYS A 199 0.56 -5.74 -12.48
CA LYS A 199 -0.77 -6.27 -12.78
C LYS A 199 -1.82 -5.41 -12.08
N GLN A 200 -3.03 -5.35 -12.62
CA GLN A 200 -4.13 -4.70 -11.94
C GLN A 200 -4.54 -5.50 -10.70
N TYR A 201 -4.74 -4.82 -9.57
CA TYR A 201 -5.27 -5.45 -8.38
C TYR A 201 -6.72 -5.90 -8.58
N ASP A 202 -7.07 -7.06 -8.04
CA ASP A 202 -8.40 -7.65 -8.18
C ASP A 202 -9.50 -6.71 -7.69
N TYR A 203 -9.27 -5.94 -6.62
CA TYR A 203 -10.20 -4.94 -6.13
C TYR A 203 -10.64 -3.97 -7.24
N TYR A 204 -9.69 -3.39 -7.96
CA TYR A 204 -9.99 -2.45 -9.05
C TYR A 204 -10.45 -3.14 -10.34
N LYS A 205 -9.96 -4.36 -10.61
CA LYS A 205 -10.39 -5.17 -11.74
C LYS A 205 -11.85 -5.59 -11.61
N ASN A 206 -12.34 -5.79 -10.39
CA ASN A 206 -13.74 -6.12 -10.09
C ASN A 206 -14.68 -4.91 -10.18
N GLY A 207 -14.20 -3.75 -10.63
CA GLY A 207 -15.01 -2.56 -10.86
C GLY A 207 -15.23 -1.69 -9.62
N ASN A 208 -14.55 -1.96 -8.50
CA ASN A 208 -14.65 -1.10 -7.32
C ASN A 208 -14.15 0.32 -7.61
N SER A 209 -14.72 1.28 -6.87
CA SER A 209 -14.44 2.70 -7.05
C SER A 209 -12.95 3.03 -6.88
N LYS A 210 -12.45 3.92 -7.74
CA LYS A 210 -11.13 4.54 -7.62
C LYS A 210 -11.21 5.93 -6.97
N VAL A 211 -12.44 6.45 -6.81
CA VAL A 211 -12.68 7.73 -6.15
C VAL A 211 -12.36 7.60 -4.67
N LYS A 212 -11.58 8.54 -4.15
CA LYS A 212 -11.32 8.65 -2.72
C LYS A 212 -11.74 10.03 -2.21
N TYR A 213 -12.07 10.05 -0.94
CA TYR A 213 -12.48 11.27 -0.24
C TYR A 213 -11.40 11.67 0.77
N GLN A 214 -11.38 12.92 1.17
CA GLN A 214 -10.46 13.38 2.20
C GLN A 214 -10.78 12.71 3.54
N HIS A 215 -9.78 12.18 4.24
CA HIS A 215 -9.98 11.55 5.56
C HIS A 215 -10.58 12.52 6.60
N SER A 216 -10.30 13.82 6.46
CA SER A 216 -10.80 14.89 7.33
C SER A 216 -12.14 15.47 6.88
N SER A 217 -12.61 15.16 5.66
CA SER A 217 -13.86 15.62 5.09
C SER A 217 -14.38 14.60 4.08
N THR A 218 -15.10 13.59 4.59
CA THR A 218 -15.53 12.45 3.77
C THR A 218 -16.61 12.77 2.73
N GLY A 219 -17.11 13.99 2.70
CA GLY A 219 -17.96 14.54 1.63
C GLY A 219 -17.19 15.12 0.46
N SER A 220 -15.88 15.37 0.60
CA SER A 220 -15.05 16.04 -0.40
C SER A 220 -14.16 15.02 -1.12
N ALA A 221 -14.44 14.72 -2.38
CA ALA A 221 -13.56 13.90 -3.20
C ALA A 221 -12.17 14.54 -3.35
N CYS A 222 -11.13 13.73 -3.35
CA CYS A 222 -9.77 14.20 -3.51
C CYS A 222 -9.02 13.39 -4.58
N ILE A 223 -8.05 14.03 -5.20
CA ILE A 223 -7.06 13.38 -6.04
C ILE A 223 -6.03 12.68 -5.14
N TRP A 224 -5.45 11.56 -5.59
CA TRP A 224 -4.49 10.83 -4.79
C TRP A 224 -3.35 10.25 -5.63
N TRP A 225 -2.15 10.18 -5.04
CA TRP A 225 -0.92 9.80 -5.72
C TRP A 225 -0.85 8.34 -6.10
N LEU A 226 -0.24 8.10 -7.27
CA LEU A 226 0.32 6.81 -7.70
C LEU A 226 1.85 6.92 -7.74
N ARG A 227 2.57 5.78 -7.63
CA ARG A 227 4.04 5.79 -7.63
C ARG A 227 4.67 5.94 -9.02
N SER A 228 3.91 5.68 -10.09
CA SER A 228 4.42 5.80 -11.46
C SER A 228 4.74 7.25 -11.80
N VAL A 229 5.91 7.49 -12.40
CA VAL A 229 6.21 8.80 -12.97
C VAL A 229 5.44 9.00 -14.28
N TYR A 230 5.18 10.24 -14.65
CA TYR A 230 4.76 10.55 -16.00
C TYR A 230 5.97 10.42 -16.92
N ALA A 231 6.00 9.40 -17.79
CA ALA A 231 7.18 9.01 -18.55
C ALA A 231 7.73 10.11 -19.47
N THR A 232 6.87 10.95 -20.04
CA THR A 232 7.28 11.99 -20.99
C THR A 232 7.32 13.41 -20.40
N ASN A 233 7.32 13.53 -19.07
CA ASN A 233 7.40 14.82 -18.38
C ASN A 233 8.32 14.71 -17.16
N ALA A 234 9.28 15.61 -17.03
CA ALA A 234 10.30 15.58 -15.99
C ALA A 234 9.84 16.08 -14.61
N ALA A 235 8.61 16.58 -14.50
CA ALA A 235 8.09 17.21 -13.27
C ALA A 235 6.87 16.49 -12.65
N TYR A 236 6.28 15.48 -13.34
CA TYR A 236 4.98 14.93 -12.97
C TYR A 236 5.07 13.48 -12.51
N PHE A 237 4.17 13.12 -11.57
CA PHE A 237 3.81 11.74 -11.24
C PHE A 237 2.35 11.48 -11.61
N CYS A 238 2.02 10.19 -11.82
CA CYS A 238 0.66 9.74 -12.06
C CYS A 238 -0.19 9.91 -10.80
N ARG A 239 -1.47 10.15 -10.99
CA ARG A 239 -2.47 10.25 -9.92
C ARG A 239 -3.82 9.74 -10.39
N VAL A 240 -4.71 9.48 -9.45
CA VAL A 240 -6.14 9.30 -9.72
C VAL A 240 -6.87 10.60 -9.46
N TYR A 241 -7.77 10.96 -10.35
CA TYR A 241 -8.57 12.18 -10.23
C TYR A 241 -9.82 11.98 -9.35
N THR A 242 -10.55 13.05 -9.08
CA THR A 242 -11.75 13.03 -8.21
C THR A 242 -12.90 12.22 -8.76
N ASP A 243 -12.92 11.93 -10.06
CA ASP A 243 -13.88 11.03 -10.74
C ASP A 243 -13.39 9.59 -10.87
N GLY A 244 -12.18 9.28 -10.38
CA GLY A 244 -11.53 7.98 -10.50
C GLY A 244 -10.73 7.81 -11.78
N GLY A 245 -10.65 8.80 -12.66
CA GLY A 245 -9.89 8.79 -13.90
C GLY A 245 -8.37 8.87 -13.67
N ALA A 246 -7.58 8.38 -14.66
CA ALA A 246 -6.13 8.51 -14.65
C ALA A 246 -5.72 9.93 -15.03
N TYR A 247 -4.77 10.49 -14.32
CA TYR A 247 -4.21 11.82 -14.56
C TYR A 247 -2.77 11.91 -14.03
N SER A 248 -2.16 13.08 -14.14
CA SER A 248 -0.83 13.39 -13.59
C SER A 248 -0.85 14.72 -12.84
N ASN A 249 0.15 14.95 -11.99
CA ASN A 249 0.34 16.23 -11.33
C ASN A 249 1.83 16.50 -11.08
N ILE A 250 2.16 17.77 -10.86
CA ILE A 250 3.51 18.22 -10.51
C ILE A 250 3.95 17.60 -9.18
N ALA A 251 5.19 17.12 -9.13
CA ALA A 251 5.71 16.27 -8.06
C ALA A 251 5.64 16.92 -6.66
N TYR A 252 5.75 18.22 -6.56
CA TYR A 252 5.79 18.93 -5.28
C TYR A 252 4.42 19.37 -4.74
N PHE A 253 3.33 19.01 -5.44
CA PHE A 253 1.96 19.32 -5.02
C PHE A 253 1.51 18.34 -3.92
N SER A 254 0.86 18.83 -2.87
CA SER A 254 0.32 17.97 -1.82
C SER A 254 -1.10 17.52 -2.17
N ILE A 255 -1.28 16.20 -2.32
CA ILE A 255 -2.58 15.58 -2.59
C ILE A 255 -2.77 14.33 -1.71
N GLY A 256 -3.77 13.50 -2.00
CA GLY A 256 -4.10 12.34 -1.19
C GLY A 256 -2.97 11.29 -1.15
N PHE A 257 -2.70 10.79 0.04
CA PHE A 257 -1.83 9.65 0.33
C PHE A 257 -2.68 8.43 0.65
N ALA A 258 -2.58 7.38 -0.18
CA ALA A 258 -3.35 6.14 -0.05
C ALA A 258 -2.41 4.94 -0.17
N PRO A 259 -1.61 4.65 0.89
CA PRO A 259 -0.56 3.66 0.84
C PRO A 259 -1.10 2.23 0.83
N GLY A 260 -0.33 1.34 0.19
CA GLY A 260 -0.50 -0.10 0.22
C GLY A 260 0.60 -0.80 0.99
N PHE A 261 0.34 -2.05 1.36
CA PHE A 261 1.30 -2.97 1.95
C PHE A 261 0.92 -4.43 1.64
N LYS A 262 1.86 -5.34 1.82
CA LYS A 262 1.62 -6.78 1.71
C LYS A 262 1.92 -7.45 3.04
N ALA A 263 0.97 -8.26 3.56
CA ALA A 263 1.14 -9.08 4.75
C ALA A 263 1.53 -10.51 4.34
N ALA A 264 2.73 -10.96 4.79
CA ALA A 264 3.22 -12.33 4.62
C ALA A 264 4.45 -12.60 5.51
#